data_e200fc20ce1c0a3711b426e9fbb06ca7
#
_entry.id   e200fc20ce1c0a3711b426e9fbb06ca7
#
_cell.length_a   1.000
_cell.length_b   1.000
_cell.length_c   1.000
_cell.angle_alpha   90.00
_cell.angle_beta   90.00
_cell.angle_gamma   90.00
#
_symmetry.space_group_name_H-M   'P 1'
#
loop_
_entity.id
_entity.type
_entity.pdbx_description
1 polymer ?
#
loop_
_entity_poly.entity_id
_entity_poly.type
_entity_poly.pdbx_seq_one_letter_code
_entity_poly.pdbx_strand_id
1 'polypeptide(L)'
;MLREYLISESMHALGIPTTRSLAVVSTGEKIRRQQDLPGAILTRVASSHIRVGSFQFAALQDDPKVLSDLLEYTIQRHYPDRESLLNPAITLLTAVMEQQITCVVEWMRVGFIHGVMNTDNATISGETIDYGPCAFMDSYDPGTVFSSIDTQGRYAFDQQPIVMQ
;
A
#
# COMPACT_ATOMS: atom_id res chain seq x y z
N MET A 1 -11.93 6.11 -8.81
CA MET A 1 -12.66 5.66 -7.61
C MET A 1 -13.37 4.30 -7.79
N LEU A 2 -14.19 4.07 -8.85
CA LEU A 2 -14.83 2.75 -9.05
C LEU A 2 -13.82 1.60 -9.19
N ARG A 3 -12.72 1.82 -9.92
CA ARG A 3 -11.63 0.84 -10.04
C ARG A 3 -11.07 0.47 -8.66
N GLU A 4 -10.78 1.47 -7.82
CA GLU A 4 -10.28 1.29 -6.46
C GLU A 4 -11.26 0.44 -5.63
N TYR A 5 -12.55 0.76 -5.72
CA TYR A 5 -13.59 0.00 -5.04
C TYR A 5 -13.64 -1.47 -5.50
N LEU A 6 -13.72 -1.69 -6.82
CA LEU A 6 -13.86 -3.04 -7.38
C LEU A 6 -12.64 -3.91 -7.09
N ILE A 7 -11.43 -3.37 -7.25
CA ILE A 7 -10.21 -4.15 -7.05
C ILE A 7 -9.97 -4.44 -5.57
N SER A 8 -10.16 -3.48 -4.66
CA SER A 8 -10.00 -3.73 -3.22
C SER A 8 -10.93 -4.83 -2.71
N GLU A 9 -12.19 -4.82 -3.15
CA GLU A 9 -13.14 -5.87 -2.78
C GLU A 9 -12.83 -7.23 -3.45
N SER A 10 -12.31 -7.22 -4.67
CA SER A 10 -11.84 -8.43 -5.35
C SER A 10 -10.65 -9.04 -4.64
N MET A 11 -9.66 -8.22 -4.26
CA MET A 11 -8.49 -8.66 -3.48
C MET A 11 -8.91 -9.26 -2.14
N HIS A 12 -9.85 -8.64 -1.46
CA HIS A 12 -10.41 -9.19 -0.22
C HIS A 12 -11.08 -10.57 -0.46
N ALA A 13 -11.86 -10.70 -1.52
CA ALA A 13 -12.52 -11.97 -1.86
C ALA A 13 -11.51 -13.08 -2.22
N LEU A 14 -10.34 -12.72 -2.75
CA LEU A 14 -9.21 -13.64 -3.01
C LEU A 14 -8.40 -13.99 -1.75
N GLY A 15 -8.74 -13.41 -0.59
CA GLY A 15 -8.03 -13.61 0.67
C GLY A 15 -6.70 -12.83 0.78
N ILE A 16 -6.49 -11.85 -0.09
CA ILE A 16 -5.26 -11.04 -0.13
C ILE A 16 -5.39 -9.87 0.85
N PRO A 17 -4.39 -9.59 1.70
CA PRO A 17 -4.42 -8.44 2.60
C PRO A 17 -4.64 -7.14 1.83
N THR A 18 -5.70 -6.41 2.15
CA THR A 18 -6.10 -5.20 1.43
C THR A 18 -6.93 -4.27 2.29
N THR A 19 -6.78 -2.97 2.05
CA THR A 19 -7.76 -2.00 2.54
C THR A 19 -9.12 -2.25 1.87
N ARG A 20 -10.21 -1.91 2.57
CA ARG A 20 -11.59 -2.09 2.09
C ARG A 20 -12.18 -0.76 1.62
N SER A 21 -13.15 -0.85 0.76
CA SER A 21 -13.89 0.30 0.25
C SER A 21 -15.33 0.31 0.78
N LEU A 22 -15.65 1.26 1.65
CA LEU A 22 -17.00 1.35 2.23
C LEU A 22 -18.01 1.93 1.24
N ALA A 23 -17.63 3.02 0.57
CA ALA A 23 -18.52 3.73 -0.35
C ALA A 23 -17.75 4.55 -1.39
N VAL A 24 -18.36 4.73 -2.55
CA VAL A 24 -17.96 5.70 -3.57
C VAL A 24 -19.13 6.63 -3.84
N VAL A 25 -18.93 7.93 -3.66
CA VAL A 25 -19.97 8.95 -3.84
C VAL A 25 -19.54 9.93 -4.92
N SER A 26 -20.39 10.18 -5.91
CA SER A 26 -20.17 11.23 -6.89
C SER A 26 -20.33 12.60 -6.23
N THR A 27 -19.38 13.52 -6.51
CA THR A 27 -19.44 14.90 -5.98
C THR A 27 -20.32 15.82 -6.80
N GLY A 28 -20.68 15.41 -8.02
CA GLY A 28 -21.32 16.30 -9.01
C GLY A 28 -20.37 17.31 -9.66
N GLU A 29 -19.14 17.40 -9.19
CA GLU A 29 -18.11 18.27 -9.75
C GLU A 29 -17.29 17.56 -10.83
N LYS A 30 -16.63 18.35 -11.67
CA LYS A 30 -15.66 17.83 -12.65
C LYS A 30 -14.24 18.03 -12.12
N ILE A 31 -13.42 17.00 -12.27
CA ILE A 31 -11.99 17.07 -11.97
C ILE A 31 -11.22 17.16 -13.26
N ARG A 32 -10.45 18.23 -13.44
CA ARG A 32 -9.60 18.43 -14.60
C ARG A 32 -8.34 17.56 -14.50
N ARG A 33 -8.17 16.67 -15.47
CA ARG A 33 -6.95 15.90 -15.70
C ARG A 33 -6.52 16.08 -17.15
N GLN A 34 -6.21 15.02 -17.91
CA GLN A 34 -6.03 15.12 -19.37
C GLN A 34 -7.35 15.51 -20.07
N GLN A 35 -8.46 15.13 -19.49
CA GLN A 35 -9.82 15.53 -19.84
C GLN A 35 -10.65 15.74 -18.58
N ASP A 36 -11.78 16.43 -18.70
CA ASP A 36 -12.70 16.60 -17.58
C ASP A 36 -13.37 15.26 -17.24
N LEU A 37 -13.18 14.81 -16.01
CA LEU A 37 -13.76 13.57 -15.49
C LEU A 37 -14.73 13.86 -14.33
N PRO A 38 -15.77 13.03 -14.14
CA PRO A 38 -16.63 13.13 -12.97
C PRO A 38 -15.83 12.96 -11.68
N GLY A 39 -16.01 13.88 -10.75
CA GLY A 39 -15.44 13.80 -9.40
C GLY A 39 -16.16 12.77 -8.54
N ALA A 40 -15.40 12.08 -7.70
CA ALA A 40 -15.95 11.15 -6.73
C ALA A 40 -15.06 11.08 -5.47
N ILE A 41 -15.67 10.78 -4.34
CA ILE A 41 -15.01 10.50 -3.06
C ILE A 41 -15.14 9.01 -2.77
N LEU A 42 -14.03 8.38 -2.42
CA LEU A 42 -13.97 7.02 -1.92
C LEU A 42 -13.76 7.05 -0.40
N THR A 43 -14.60 6.34 0.34
CA THR A 43 -14.35 6.08 1.76
C THR A 43 -13.63 4.75 1.89
N ARG A 44 -12.37 4.80 2.34
CA ARG A 44 -11.53 3.62 2.56
C ARG A 44 -11.50 3.24 4.04
N VAL A 45 -11.58 1.95 4.31
CA VAL A 45 -11.45 1.36 5.65
C VAL A 45 -10.22 0.46 5.68
N ALA A 46 -9.41 0.62 6.70
CA ALA A 46 -8.17 -0.15 6.89
C ALA A 46 -7.88 -0.31 8.39
N SER A 47 -6.97 -1.22 8.75
CA SER A 47 -6.45 -1.34 10.11
C SER A 47 -5.78 -0.03 10.55
N SER A 48 -5.06 0.61 9.64
CA SER A 48 -4.67 2.02 9.69
C SER A 48 -4.24 2.53 8.31
N HIS A 49 -3.99 3.85 8.23
CA HIS A 49 -3.44 4.47 7.03
C HIS A 49 -1.98 4.92 7.23
N ILE A 50 -1.30 4.40 8.26
CA ILE A 50 0.13 4.62 8.46
C ILE A 50 0.90 3.85 7.38
N ARG A 51 1.85 4.52 6.72
CA ARG A 51 2.64 3.99 5.62
C ARG A 51 4.12 4.19 5.92
N VAL A 52 4.97 3.53 5.18
CA VAL A 52 6.43 3.78 5.24
C VAL A 52 6.72 5.26 5.01
N GLY A 53 6.03 5.91 4.07
CA GLY A 53 6.13 7.35 3.82
C GLY A 53 5.79 8.23 5.04
N SER A 54 4.92 7.76 5.96
CA SER A 54 4.63 8.49 7.21
C SER A 54 5.87 8.60 8.11
N PHE A 55 6.69 7.54 8.16
CA PHE A 55 7.97 7.54 8.89
C PHE A 55 9.02 8.42 8.21
N GLN A 56 9.07 8.39 6.87
CA GLN A 56 9.95 9.31 6.12
C GLN A 56 9.58 10.77 6.40
N PHE A 57 8.29 11.10 6.40
CA PHE A 57 7.82 12.45 6.73
C PHE A 57 8.18 12.83 8.18
N ALA A 58 7.95 11.92 9.14
CA ALA A 58 8.29 12.16 10.55
C ALA A 58 9.80 12.37 10.74
N ALA A 59 10.65 11.63 10.01
CA ALA A 59 12.11 11.76 10.07
C ALA A 59 12.64 13.08 9.50
N LEU A 60 11.85 13.77 8.68
CA LEU A 60 12.20 15.09 8.11
C LEU A 60 11.81 16.26 9.02
N GLN A 61 11.11 16.00 10.14
CA GLN A 61 10.75 17.05 11.09
C GLN A 61 11.98 17.44 11.93
N ASP A 62 12.03 18.70 12.33
CA ASP A 62 13.12 19.23 13.18
C ASP A 62 13.09 18.66 14.61
N ASP A 63 11.97 18.09 15.04
CA ASP A 63 11.80 17.47 16.36
C ASP A 63 11.92 15.95 16.27
N PRO A 64 13.01 15.33 16.78
CA PRO A 64 13.19 13.88 16.80
C PRO A 64 12.09 13.13 17.56
N LYS A 65 11.38 13.83 18.44
CA LYS A 65 10.28 13.25 19.23
C LYS A 65 9.13 12.80 18.33
N VAL A 66 8.88 13.48 17.21
CA VAL A 66 7.81 13.12 16.26
C VAL A 66 7.99 11.70 15.72
N LEU A 67 9.24 11.34 15.37
CA LEU A 67 9.55 10.00 14.87
C LEU A 67 9.42 8.94 15.98
N SER A 68 9.91 9.23 17.18
CA SER A 68 9.80 8.29 18.31
C SER A 68 8.36 8.08 18.78
N ASP A 69 7.54 9.13 18.80
CA ASP A 69 6.13 9.03 19.16
C ASP A 69 5.35 8.21 18.10
N LEU A 70 5.65 8.41 16.81
CA LEU A 70 5.06 7.61 15.73
C LEU A 70 5.46 6.14 15.83
N LEU A 71 6.72 5.85 16.15
CA LEU A 71 7.22 4.49 16.35
C LEU A 71 6.46 3.79 17.50
N GLU A 72 6.40 4.43 18.66
CA GLU A 72 5.71 3.90 19.83
C GLU A 72 4.23 3.67 19.56
N TYR A 73 3.54 4.68 19.03
CA TYR A 73 2.13 4.57 18.64
C TYR A 73 1.88 3.40 17.67
N THR A 74 2.76 3.23 16.68
CA THR A 74 2.60 2.19 15.66
C THR A 74 2.75 0.80 16.27
N ILE A 75 3.73 0.60 17.17
CA ILE A 75 3.91 -0.68 17.87
C ILE A 75 2.71 -0.99 18.74
N GLN A 76 2.30 -0.04 19.58
CA GLN A 76 1.15 -0.23 20.49
C GLN A 76 -0.14 -0.57 19.72
N ARG A 77 -0.34 0.06 18.57
CA ARG A 77 -1.54 -0.13 17.75
C ARG A 77 -1.55 -1.45 16.97
N HIS A 78 -0.43 -1.81 16.35
CA HIS A 78 -0.38 -2.91 15.37
C HIS A 78 0.32 -4.16 15.88
N TYR A 79 1.22 -4.00 16.85
CA TYR A 79 2.09 -5.06 17.34
C TYR A 79 2.21 -5.07 18.88
N PRO A 80 1.09 -5.02 19.62
CA PRO A 80 1.11 -4.87 21.08
C PRO A 80 1.85 -6.02 21.78
N ASP A 81 1.80 -7.23 21.22
CA ASP A 81 2.50 -8.40 21.76
C ASP A 81 4.03 -8.32 21.61
N ARG A 82 4.52 -7.36 20.83
CA ARG A 82 5.96 -7.12 20.59
C ARG A 82 6.51 -5.89 21.33
N GLU A 83 5.71 -5.20 22.12
CA GLU A 83 6.08 -3.93 22.79
C GLU A 83 7.28 -4.08 23.75
N SER A 84 7.46 -5.25 24.35
CA SER A 84 8.51 -5.52 25.35
C SER A 84 9.88 -5.90 24.80
N LEU A 85 10.08 -5.89 23.47
CA LEU A 85 11.34 -6.26 22.86
C LEU A 85 12.41 -5.16 22.99
N LEU A 86 13.67 -5.57 23.08
CA LEU A 86 14.82 -4.72 23.44
C LEU A 86 15.06 -3.50 22.54
N ASN A 87 14.62 -3.54 21.28
CA ASN A 87 14.77 -2.44 20.33
C ASN A 87 13.47 -2.22 19.54
N PRO A 88 12.69 -1.20 19.89
CA PRO A 88 11.41 -0.90 19.23
C PRO A 88 11.51 -0.71 17.70
N ALA A 89 12.57 -0.07 17.21
CA ALA A 89 12.76 0.16 15.78
C ALA A 89 13.00 -1.14 15.02
N ILE A 90 13.85 -2.02 15.53
CA ILE A 90 14.08 -3.35 14.94
C ILE A 90 12.81 -4.21 15.01
N THR A 91 12.10 -4.12 16.13
CA THR A 91 10.82 -4.82 16.32
C THR A 91 9.80 -4.42 15.27
N LEU A 92 9.61 -3.11 15.06
CA LEU A 92 8.69 -2.62 14.05
C LEU A 92 9.15 -3.01 12.65
N LEU A 93 10.43 -2.82 12.31
CA LEU A 93 10.98 -3.18 11.00
C LEU A 93 10.72 -4.65 10.68
N THR A 94 11.05 -5.55 11.60
CA THR A 94 10.84 -7.00 11.41
C THR A 94 9.36 -7.34 11.22
N ALA A 95 8.49 -6.75 12.04
CA ALA A 95 7.06 -6.99 11.95
C ALA A 95 6.46 -6.50 10.61
N VAL A 96 6.86 -5.31 10.15
CA VAL A 96 6.41 -4.76 8.86
C VAL A 96 6.95 -5.59 7.70
N MET A 97 8.21 -6.02 7.75
CA MET A 97 8.78 -6.93 6.74
C MET A 97 7.95 -8.22 6.60
N GLU A 98 7.61 -8.87 7.70
CA GLU A 98 6.80 -10.10 7.69
C GLU A 98 5.44 -9.88 7.01
N GLN A 99 4.77 -8.75 7.29
CA GLN A 99 3.50 -8.39 6.67
C GLN A 99 3.66 -8.09 5.17
N GLN A 100 4.68 -7.34 4.79
CA GLN A 100 4.94 -7.00 3.38
C GLN A 100 5.33 -8.24 2.56
N ILE A 101 6.15 -9.14 3.10
CA ILE A 101 6.46 -10.42 2.45
C ILE A 101 5.18 -11.20 2.18
N THR A 102 4.32 -11.34 3.18
CA THR A 102 3.03 -12.03 3.03
C THR A 102 2.19 -11.38 1.92
N CYS A 103 2.07 -10.06 1.93
CA CYS A 103 1.30 -9.32 0.95
C CYS A 103 1.82 -9.53 -0.48
N VAL A 104 3.15 -9.40 -0.69
CA VAL A 104 3.76 -9.56 -2.01
C VAL A 104 3.67 -11.00 -2.51
N VAL A 105 3.86 -11.99 -1.65
CA VAL A 105 3.68 -13.42 -2.01
C VAL A 105 2.26 -13.67 -2.51
N GLU A 106 1.25 -13.11 -1.86
CA GLU A 106 -0.14 -13.23 -2.30
C GLU A 106 -0.42 -12.51 -3.62
N TRP A 107 0.21 -11.35 -3.89
CA TRP A 107 0.15 -10.70 -5.20
C TRP A 107 0.74 -11.59 -6.29
N MET A 108 1.93 -12.15 -6.03
CA MET A 108 2.62 -13.04 -6.98
C MET A 108 1.76 -14.28 -7.29
N ARG A 109 1.07 -14.83 -6.29
CA ARG A 109 0.21 -16.02 -6.43
C ARG A 109 -0.92 -15.82 -7.45
N VAL A 110 -1.45 -14.61 -7.56
CA VAL A 110 -2.60 -14.31 -8.43
C VAL A 110 -2.20 -13.53 -9.70
N GLY A 111 -0.92 -13.33 -9.94
CA GLY A 111 -0.45 -12.55 -11.10
C GLY A 111 -0.78 -11.06 -11.00
N PHE A 112 -0.92 -10.52 -9.79
CA PHE A 112 -1.23 -9.11 -9.57
C PHE A 112 0.04 -8.26 -9.67
N ILE A 113 -0.08 -7.14 -10.37
CA ILE A 113 0.97 -6.12 -10.50
C ILE A 113 0.41 -4.82 -9.93
N HIS A 114 1.05 -4.34 -8.87
CA HIS A 114 0.62 -3.10 -8.19
C HIS A 114 0.88 -1.86 -9.06
N GLY A 115 2.06 -1.77 -9.63
CA GLY A 115 2.46 -0.73 -10.60
C GLY A 115 2.91 0.60 -10.00
N VAL A 116 2.76 0.86 -8.70
CA VAL A 116 3.31 2.04 -7.99
C VAL A 116 3.61 1.68 -6.53
N MET A 117 4.75 1.05 -6.28
CA MET A 117 5.16 0.57 -4.96
C MET A 117 6.12 1.56 -4.29
N ASN A 118 5.76 2.84 -4.25
CA ASN A 118 6.48 3.82 -3.47
C ASN A 118 6.11 3.72 -1.98
N THR A 119 6.82 4.44 -1.13
CA THR A 119 6.62 4.39 0.33
C THR A 119 5.25 4.90 0.79
N ASP A 120 4.56 5.69 -0.05
CA ASP A 120 3.18 6.12 0.22
C ASP A 120 2.14 5.03 -0.06
N ASN A 121 2.54 3.98 -0.77
CA ASN A 121 1.70 2.82 -1.11
C ASN A 121 2.15 1.54 -0.40
N ALA A 122 3.05 1.63 0.57
CA ALA A 122 3.47 0.55 1.45
C ALA A 122 2.91 0.79 2.86
N THR A 123 1.83 0.10 3.22
CA THR A 123 1.19 0.24 4.54
C THR A 123 1.97 -0.52 5.61
N ILE A 124 1.99 0.02 6.82
CA ILE A 124 2.61 -0.65 7.97
C ILE A 124 1.83 -1.92 8.37
N SER A 125 0.54 -1.97 8.09
CA SER A 125 -0.31 -3.13 8.36
C SER A 125 -0.17 -4.27 7.35
N GLY A 126 0.56 -4.07 6.24
CA GLY A 126 0.66 -5.06 5.15
C GLY A 126 -0.58 -5.15 4.27
N GLU A 127 -1.54 -4.25 4.43
CA GLU A 127 -2.73 -4.19 3.57
C GLU A 127 -2.39 -3.48 2.26
N THR A 128 -2.74 -4.08 1.13
CA THR A 128 -2.61 -3.44 -0.19
C THR A 128 -3.43 -2.16 -0.27
N ILE A 129 -2.86 -1.09 -0.79
CA ILE A 129 -3.50 0.23 -0.92
C ILE A 129 -3.14 0.85 -2.27
N ASP A 130 -4.06 1.66 -2.82
CA ASP A 130 -3.88 2.41 -4.07
C ASP A 130 -3.82 1.53 -5.32
N TYR A 131 -5.00 1.23 -5.85
CA TYR A 131 -5.18 0.40 -7.04
C TYR A 131 -5.23 1.22 -8.36
N GLY A 132 -4.53 2.34 -8.42
CA GLY A 132 -4.50 3.23 -9.59
C GLY A 132 -4.05 2.52 -10.87
N PRO A 133 -2.77 2.19 -11.04
CA PRO A 133 -2.24 1.57 -12.25
C PRO A 133 -2.17 0.03 -12.19
N CYS A 134 -2.76 -0.61 -11.17
CA CYS A 134 -2.67 -2.06 -10.98
C CYS A 134 -3.32 -2.85 -12.11
N ALA A 135 -2.90 -4.07 -12.30
CA ALA A 135 -3.51 -5.04 -13.20
C ALA A 135 -3.24 -6.49 -12.75
N PHE A 136 -3.98 -7.43 -13.34
CA PHE A 136 -3.67 -8.85 -13.28
C PHE A 136 -3.11 -9.30 -14.63
N MET A 137 -2.11 -10.16 -14.64
CA MET A 137 -1.57 -10.72 -15.89
C MET A 137 -2.54 -11.70 -16.54
N ASP A 138 -2.71 -11.61 -17.84
CA ASP A 138 -3.42 -12.61 -18.63
C ASP A 138 -2.53 -13.81 -18.96
N SER A 139 -1.30 -13.55 -19.35
CA SER A 139 -0.26 -14.55 -19.63
C SER A 139 0.95 -14.28 -18.76
N TYR A 140 1.60 -15.33 -18.29
CA TYR A 140 2.81 -15.19 -17.47
C TYR A 140 3.95 -14.57 -18.27
N ASP A 141 4.36 -13.38 -17.84
CA ASP A 141 5.56 -12.69 -18.31
C ASP A 141 6.17 -11.92 -17.12
N PRO A 142 7.33 -12.33 -16.60
CA PRO A 142 7.95 -11.70 -15.43
C PRO A 142 8.29 -10.22 -15.65
N GLY A 143 8.55 -9.81 -16.88
CA GLY A 143 8.86 -8.42 -17.23
C GLY A 143 7.63 -7.52 -17.43
N THR A 144 6.41 -8.02 -17.19
CA THR A 144 5.18 -7.25 -17.44
C THR A 144 5.08 -6.00 -16.58
N VAL A 145 4.83 -4.85 -17.24
CA VAL A 145 4.62 -3.53 -16.64
C VAL A 145 3.28 -2.96 -17.12
N PHE A 146 2.43 -2.52 -16.18
CA PHE A 146 1.14 -1.90 -16.53
C PHE A 146 1.07 -0.39 -16.25
N SER A 147 1.94 0.12 -15.40
CA SER A 147 1.98 1.54 -15.08
C SER A 147 2.59 2.34 -16.24
N SER A 148 1.82 3.24 -16.83
CA SER A 148 2.29 4.10 -17.92
C SER A 148 3.40 5.08 -17.51
N ILE A 149 3.57 5.31 -16.21
CA ILE A 149 4.63 6.19 -15.67
C ILE A 149 5.89 5.40 -15.32
N ASP A 150 5.83 4.09 -15.26
CA ASP A 150 6.97 3.21 -14.97
C ASP A 150 7.71 2.84 -16.27
N THR A 151 8.39 3.81 -16.85
CA THR A 151 9.13 3.63 -18.11
C THR A 151 10.37 2.74 -17.99
N GLN A 152 10.81 2.44 -16.78
CA GLN A 152 12.01 1.64 -16.52
C GLN A 152 11.70 0.23 -16.00
N GLY A 153 10.42 -0.11 -15.84
CA GLY A 153 10.01 -1.40 -15.31
C GLY A 153 10.37 -1.63 -13.84
N ARG A 154 10.53 -0.56 -13.07
CA ARG A 154 10.87 -0.64 -11.63
C ARG A 154 9.84 -1.45 -10.84
N TYR A 155 8.59 -1.42 -11.26
CA TYR A 155 7.47 -2.12 -10.66
C TYR A 155 6.92 -3.23 -11.56
N ALA A 156 7.79 -3.84 -12.38
CA ALA A 156 7.44 -5.04 -13.14
C ALA A 156 7.06 -6.19 -12.18
N PHE A 157 6.38 -7.20 -12.70
CA PHE A 157 5.90 -8.30 -11.88
C PHE A 157 7.01 -8.96 -11.04
N ASP A 158 8.14 -9.30 -11.64
CA ASP A 158 9.29 -9.93 -10.96
C ASP A 158 10.10 -8.96 -10.07
N GLN A 159 9.90 -7.65 -10.25
CA GLN A 159 10.58 -6.65 -9.44
C GLN A 159 9.86 -6.38 -8.10
N GLN A 160 8.60 -6.79 -7.97
CA GLN A 160 7.80 -6.51 -6.76
C GLN A 160 8.46 -7.01 -5.46
N PRO A 161 9.00 -8.25 -5.39
CA PRO A 161 9.71 -8.70 -4.19
C PRO A 161 11.00 -7.92 -3.90
N ILE A 162 11.66 -7.38 -4.93
CA ILE A 162 12.93 -6.66 -4.81
C ILE A 162 12.69 -5.23 -4.29
N VAL A 163 11.65 -4.57 -4.79
CA VAL A 163 11.33 -3.17 -4.40
C VAL A 163 10.90 -3.06 -2.95
N MET A 164 10.37 -4.14 -2.36
CA MET A 164 9.90 -4.19 -0.97
C MET A 164 10.99 -4.65 0.03
N GLN A 165 12.21 -4.86 -0.41
CA GLN A 165 13.38 -5.10 0.44
C GLN A 165 13.96 -3.79 0.98
#